data_0d05cbcfd8bc5208da194188ee63aa3b
#
_entry.id   0d05cbcfd8bc5208da194188ee63aa3b
#
_cell.length_a   1.000
_cell.length_b   1.000
_cell.length_c   1.000
_cell.angle_alpha   90.00
_cell.angle_beta   90.00
_cell.angle_gamma   90.00
#
_symmetry.space_group_name_H-M   'P 1'
#
loop_
_entity.id
_entity.type
_entity.pdbx_description
1 polymer ?
#
loop_
_entity_poly.entity_id
_entity_poly.type
_entity_poly.pdbx_seq_one_letter_code
_entity_poly.pdbx_strand_id
1 'polypeptide(L)'
;TIDIGGGSTELSNGETTFSIPVGALKMFKAMGPIPGPEYKKFVKETFKEVSFKGMTKKPVYLIGGTGTALAMVYLDKPKFDYKAIEGLEMSINDLDAVTTRISNLSKELRAMLPGLENGRSDVIICGLFWLKSLLEKLRVEKFFISTAGIRFGLLYPPEPEPEAKPK
;
A
#
# COMPACT_ATOMS: atom_id res chain seq x y z
N THR A 1 0.84 -8.50 -5.33
CA THR A 1 1.16 -7.09 -5.05
C THR A 1 -0.06 -6.32 -4.61
N ILE A 2 0.15 -5.27 -3.83
CA ILE A 2 -0.85 -4.26 -3.45
C ILE A 2 -0.29 -2.89 -3.86
N ASP A 3 -1.05 -2.12 -4.65
CA ASP A 3 -0.76 -0.72 -4.96
C ASP A 3 -1.90 0.16 -4.46
N ILE A 4 -1.65 1.00 -3.47
CA ILE A 4 -2.65 1.93 -2.95
C ILE A 4 -2.39 3.31 -3.54
N GLY A 5 -3.16 3.62 -4.58
CA GLY A 5 -3.16 4.92 -5.22
C GLY A 5 -4.02 5.95 -4.50
N GLY A 6 -4.22 7.11 -5.13
CA GLY A 6 -5.10 8.16 -4.59
C GLY A 6 -6.59 7.82 -4.72
N GLY A 7 -7.01 7.24 -5.83
CA GLY A 7 -8.42 6.95 -6.16
C GLY A 7 -8.82 5.49 -6.10
N SER A 8 -7.87 4.59 -6.27
CA SER A 8 -8.07 3.15 -6.35
C SER A 8 -6.96 2.38 -5.65
N THR A 9 -7.18 1.08 -5.49
CA THR A 9 -6.18 0.13 -5.02
C THR A 9 -6.16 -1.06 -5.96
N GLU A 10 -5.01 -1.37 -6.50
CA GLU A 10 -4.79 -2.49 -7.39
C GLU A 10 -4.21 -3.68 -6.60
N LEU A 11 -4.83 -4.84 -6.78
CA LEU A 11 -4.37 -6.11 -6.23
C LEU A 11 -4.02 -7.05 -7.39
N SER A 12 -2.84 -7.67 -7.33
CA SER A 12 -2.42 -8.67 -8.33
C SER A 12 -1.69 -9.83 -7.68
N ASN A 13 -1.99 -11.04 -8.15
CA ASN A 13 -1.26 -12.27 -7.79
C ASN A 13 -0.30 -12.75 -8.89
N GLY A 14 -0.12 -11.94 -9.94
CA GLY A 14 0.70 -12.27 -11.11
C GLY A 14 -0.10 -12.93 -12.25
N GLU A 15 -1.27 -13.50 -11.97
CA GLU A 15 -2.16 -14.12 -12.98
C GLU A 15 -3.39 -13.25 -13.24
N THR A 16 -3.93 -12.72 -12.17
CA THR A 16 -5.12 -11.84 -12.20
C THR A 16 -4.83 -10.54 -11.49
N THR A 17 -5.40 -9.47 -11.99
CA THR A 17 -5.37 -8.14 -11.38
C THR A 17 -6.80 -7.61 -11.30
N PHE A 18 -7.14 -6.99 -10.18
CA PHE A 18 -8.38 -6.26 -10.05
C PHE A 18 -8.17 -4.96 -9.26
N SER A 19 -9.02 -3.99 -9.55
CA SER A 19 -8.99 -2.68 -8.93
C SER A 19 -10.18 -2.52 -7.99
N ILE A 20 -9.89 -2.05 -6.79
CA ILE A 20 -10.91 -1.61 -5.83
C ILE A 20 -11.00 -0.08 -5.95
N PRO A 21 -12.18 0.50 -6.16
CA PRO A 21 -12.33 1.94 -6.37
C PRO A 21 -12.23 2.73 -5.04
N VAL A 22 -11.23 2.39 -4.22
CA VAL A 22 -10.87 3.00 -2.94
C VAL A 22 -9.36 3.22 -2.92
N GLY A 23 -8.95 4.46 -2.69
CA GLY A 23 -7.56 4.86 -2.52
C GLY A 23 -7.43 5.91 -1.43
N ALA A 24 -6.21 6.26 -1.06
CA ALA A 24 -5.91 7.11 0.09
C ALA A 24 -6.60 8.48 0.01
N LEU A 25 -6.55 9.15 -1.15
CA LEU A 25 -7.17 10.46 -1.34
C LEU A 25 -8.70 10.39 -1.36
N LYS A 26 -9.26 9.36 -2.00
CA LYS A 26 -10.71 9.16 -2.03
C LYS A 26 -11.27 8.92 -0.63
N MET A 27 -10.57 8.13 0.17
CA MET A 27 -10.92 7.89 1.56
C MET A 27 -10.79 9.15 2.41
N PHE A 28 -9.70 9.90 2.26
CA PHE A 28 -9.51 11.18 2.94
C PHE A 28 -10.66 12.17 2.65
N LYS A 29 -11.10 12.28 1.39
CA LYS A 29 -12.23 13.14 1.01
C LYS A 29 -13.55 12.69 1.63
N ALA A 30 -13.75 11.38 1.82
CA ALA A 30 -14.96 10.82 2.38
C ALA A 30 -15.01 10.86 3.92
N MET A 31 -13.86 10.71 4.60
CA MET A 31 -13.79 10.47 6.04
C MET A 31 -12.91 11.45 6.82
N GLY A 32 -12.26 12.39 6.12
CA GLY A 32 -11.29 13.29 6.75
C GLY A 32 -9.92 12.66 6.98
N PRO A 33 -9.03 13.36 7.71
CA PRO A 33 -7.62 12.97 7.84
C PRO A 33 -7.40 11.72 8.70
N ILE A 34 -8.30 11.45 9.63
CA ILE A 34 -8.26 10.25 10.49
C ILE A 34 -9.62 9.57 10.40
N PRO A 35 -9.70 8.33 9.87
CA PRO A 35 -10.95 7.61 9.77
C PRO A 35 -11.64 7.42 11.13
N GLY A 36 -12.91 7.79 11.19
CA GLY A 36 -13.75 7.69 12.38
C GLY A 36 -14.46 6.33 12.54
N PRO A 37 -15.46 6.26 13.44
CA PRO A 37 -16.20 5.01 13.73
C PRO A 37 -16.88 4.38 12.51
N GLU A 38 -17.27 5.20 11.54
CA GLU A 38 -17.92 4.79 10.27
C GLU A 38 -16.98 3.97 9.36
N TYR A 39 -15.66 4.05 9.58
CA TYR A 39 -14.65 3.37 8.79
C TYR A 39 -14.87 1.85 8.73
N LYS A 40 -15.19 1.23 9.87
CA LYS A 40 -15.45 -0.23 9.92
C LYS A 40 -16.62 -0.64 9.02
N LYS A 41 -17.68 0.17 9.00
CA LYS A 41 -18.84 -0.07 8.12
C LYS A 41 -18.44 0.08 6.66
N PHE A 42 -17.71 1.13 6.33
CA PHE A 42 -17.19 1.37 4.97
C PHE A 42 -16.37 0.19 4.45
N VAL A 43 -15.38 -0.29 5.24
CA VAL A 43 -14.55 -1.45 4.88
C VAL A 43 -15.42 -2.69 4.63
N LYS A 44 -16.37 -2.97 5.53
CA LYS A 44 -17.26 -4.12 5.41
C LYS A 44 -18.08 -4.07 4.13
N GLU A 45 -18.65 -2.92 3.79
CA GLU A 45 -19.45 -2.76 2.56
C GLU A 45 -18.56 -2.89 1.32
N THR A 46 -17.39 -2.25 1.31
CA THR A 46 -16.45 -2.36 0.19
C THR A 46 -16.03 -3.81 -0.06
N PHE A 47 -15.73 -4.56 0.99
CA PHE A 47 -15.27 -5.96 0.85
C PHE A 47 -16.36 -6.94 0.41
N LYS A 48 -17.64 -6.59 0.46
CA LYS A 48 -18.72 -7.40 -0.14
C LYS A 48 -18.65 -7.42 -1.66
N GLU A 49 -18.19 -6.33 -2.27
CA GLU A 49 -18.10 -6.15 -3.71
C GLU A 49 -16.78 -6.68 -4.32
N VAL A 50 -15.86 -7.19 -3.48
CA VAL A 50 -14.52 -7.60 -3.90
C VAL A 50 -14.30 -9.09 -3.69
N SER A 51 -13.86 -9.77 -4.75
CA SER A 51 -13.44 -11.17 -4.65
C SER A 51 -11.94 -11.25 -4.37
N PHE A 52 -11.56 -11.82 -3.23
CA PHE A 52 -10.17 -12.06 -2.82
C PHE A 52 -9.69 -13.48 -3.15
N LYS A 53 -10.43 -14.21 -4.00
CA LYS A 53 -10.07 -15.59 -4.35
C LYS A 53 -8.70 -15.64 -5.03
N GLY A 54 -7.82 -16.51 -4.53
CA GLY A 54 -6.47 -16.69 -5.10
C GLY A 54 -5.41 -15.69 -4.63
N MET A 55 -5.76 -14.69 -3.78
CA MET A 55 -4.83 -13.64 -3.33
C MET A 55 -4.00 -14.00 -2.08
N THR A 56 -4.18 -15.18 -1.46
CA THR A 56 -3.73 -15.44 -0.08
C THR A 56 -2.53 -16.37 0.06
N LYS A 57 -1.87 -16.80 -1.01
CA LYS A 57 -0.86 -17.88 -0.94
C LYS A 57 0.59 -17.46 -1.22
N LYS A 58 0.87 -16.20 -1.47
CA LYS A 58 2.20 -15.71 -1.86
C LYS A 58 2.64 -14.58 -0.93
N PRO A 59 3.95 -14.30 -0.81
CA PRO A 59 4.43 -13.09 -0.16
C PRO A 59 3.75 -11.86 -0.74
N VAL A 60 3.34 -10.93 0.12
CA VAL A 60 2.68 -9.69 -0.30
C VAL A 60 3.71 -8.60 -0.43
N TYR A 61 3.73 -7.95 -1.58
CA TYR A 61 4.55 -6.77 -1.86
C TYR A 61 3.66 -5.54 -1.95
N LEU A 62 3.93 -4.55 -1.13
CA LEU A 62 3.32 -3.22 -1.23
C LEU A 62 4.19 -2.35 -2.14
N ILE A 63 3.60 -1.91 -3.24
CA ILE A 63 4.25 -1.05 -4.22
C ILE A 63 3.65 0.36 -4.22
N GLY A 64 4.27 1.28 -4.92
CA GLY A 64 3.75 2.64 -5.10
C GLY A 64 4.02 3.60 -3.93
N GLY A 65 3.40 4.75 -4.00
CA GLY A 65 3.69 5.89 -3.12
C GLY A 65 3.34 5.67 -1.66
N THR A 66 2.29 4.92 -1.36
CA THR A 66 1.89 4.60 0.03
C THR A 66 2.93 3.70 0.69
N GLY A 67 3.43 2.68 -0.03
CA GLY A 67 4.46 1.78 0.46
C GLY A 67 5.79 2.47 0.73
N THR A 68 6.26 3.27 -0.22
CA THR A 68 7.52 4.00 -0.06
C THR A 68 7.44 5.05 1.05
N ALA A 69 6.32 5.76 1.20
CA ALA A 69 6.12 6.71 2.29
C ALA A 69 6.10 6.02 3.67
N LEU A 70 5.41 4.87 3.78
CA LEU A 70 5.42 4.05 4.99
C LEU A 70 6.84 3.65 5.38
N ALA A 71 7.63 3.13 4.43
CA ALA A 71 9.01 2.70 4.67
C ALA A 71 9.91 3.86 5.07
N MET A 72 9.80 5.02 4.43
CA MET A 72 10.57 6.22 4.77
C MET A 72 10.33 6.67 6.20
N VAL A 73 9.06 6.72 6.62
CA VAL A 73 8.69 7.10 7.99
C VAL A 73 9.13 6.04 9.01
N TYR A 74 9.01 4.76 8.66
CA TYR A 74 9.44 3.65 9.52
C TYR A 74 10.95 3.68 9.77
N LEU A 75 11.75 3.90 8.70
CA LEU A 75 13.20 3.94 8.76
C LEU A 75 13.78 5.29 9.22
N ASP A 76 12.92 6.30 9.42
CA ASP A 76 13.34 7.69 9.74
C ASP A 76 14.37 8.26 8.75
N LYS A 77 14.23 7.93 7.46
CA LYS A 77 15.16 8.35 6.41
C LYS A 77 14.83 9.75 5.91
N PRO A 78 15.74 10.72 6.00
CA PRO A 78 15.50 12.09 5.52
C PRO A 78 15.43 12.21 4.00
N LYS A 79 15.97 11.22 3.28
CA LYS A 79 15.96 11.14 1.82
C LYS A 79 15.61 9.73 1.37
N PHE A 80 15.05 9.63 0.18
CA PHE A 80 14.74 8.35 -0.44
C PHE A 80 16.02 7.51 -0.59
N ASP A 81 15.99 6.32 -0.04
CA ASP A 81 17.09 5.34 -0.03
C ASP A 81 16.57 4.01 -0.60
N TYR A 82 16.76 3.83 -1.91
CA TYR A 82 16.33 2.65 -2.63
C TYR A 82 16.80 1.36 -1.94
N LYS A 83 18.08 1.30 -1.55
CA LYS A 83 18.68 0.08 -0.99
C LYS A 83 18.12 -0.29 0.38
N ALA A 84 17.69 0.70 1.14
CA ALA A 84 17.09 0.47 2.45
C ALA A 84 15.59 0.11 2.36
N ILE A 85 14.92 0.54 1.30
CA ILE A 85 13.46 0.38 1.13
C ILE A 85 13.12 -0.88 0.34
N GLU A 86 13.88 -1.18 -0.73
CA GLU A 86 13.59 -2.34 -1.58
C GLU A 86 13.76 -3.64 -0.81
N GLY A 87 12.70 -4.44 -0.77
CA GLY A 87 12.65 -5.70 -0.05
C GLY A 87 12.52 -5.57 1.48
N LEU A 88 12.28 -4.36 2.01
CA LEU A 88 12.06 -4.17 3.46
C LEU A 88 10.86 -5.02 3.92
N GLU A 89 11.11 -5.96 4.81
CA GLU A 89 10.05 -6.72 5.48
C GLU A 89 9.46 -5.89 6.62
N MET A 90 8.14 -5.81 6.67
CA MET A 90 7.37 -5.18 7.74
C MET A 90 6.25 -6.10 8.21
N SER A 91 5.91 -5.99 9.49
CA SER A 91 4.77 -6.65 10.10
C SER A 91 3.55 -5.71 10.21
N ILE A 92 2.37 -6.30 10.50
CA ILE A 92 1.19 -5.50 10.87
C ILE A 92 1.47 -4.64 12.13
N ASN A 93 2.27 -5.14 13.07
CA ASN A 93 2.63 -4.35 14.26
C ASN A 93 3.48 -3.13 13.91
N ASP A 94 4.41 -3.25 12.96
CA ASP A 94 5.19 -2.12 12.46
C ASP A 94 4.29 -1.09 11.76
N LEU A 95 3.35 -1.56 10.95
CA LEU A 95 2.35 -0.71 10.31
C LEU A 95 1.50 0.04 11.35
N ASP A 96 1.06 -0.65 12.40
CA ASP A 96 0.27 -0.05 13.49
C ASP A 96 1.08 0.99 14.27
N ALA A 97 2.34 0.71 14.57
CA ALA A 97 3.23 1.64 15.25
C ALA A 97 3.43 2.93 14.44
N VAL A 98 3.70 2.80 13.13
CA VAL A 98 3.84 3.96 12.23
C VAL A 98 2.52 4.72 12.11
N THR A 99 1.42 4.03 11.92
CA THR A 99 0.08 4.64 11.78
C THR A 99 -0.28 5.43 13.03
N THR A 100 -0.06 4.85 14.21
CA THR A 100 -0.29 5.51 15.51
C THR A 100 0.61 6.73 15.67
N ARG A 101 1.91 6.60 15.38
CA ARG A 101 2.87 7.72 15.42
C ARG A 101 2.39 8.89 14.57
N ILE A 102 2.04 8.63 13.30
CA ILE A 102 1.62 9.69 12.37
C ILE A 102 0.28 10.31 12.78
N SER A 103 -0.66 9.49 13.25
CA SER A 103 -2.01 9.96 13.65
C SER A 103 -1.98 10.89 14.87
N ASN A 104 -0.99 10.75 15.75
CA ASN A 104 -0.82 11.58 16.93
C ASN A 104 -0.07 12.89 16.67
N LEU A 105 0.46 13.09 15.47
CA LEU A 105 1.14 14.35 15.11
C LEU A 105 0.13 15.38 14.58
N SER A 106 0.43 16.66 14.82
CA SER A 106 -0.27 17.75 14.12
C SER A 106 0.00 17.69 12.60
N LYS A 107 -0.82 18.38 11.82
CA LYS A 107 -0.65 18.46 10.35
C LYS A 107 0.74 18.98 9.98
N GLU A 108 1.21 20.02 10.69
CA GLU A 108 2.50 20.66 10.46
C GLU A 108 3.66 19.70 10.74
N LEU A 109 3.60 18.98 11.86
CA LEU A 109 4.62 17.98 12.20
C LEU A 109 4.62 16.80 11.24
N ARG A 110 3.44 16.36 10.78
CA ARG A 110 3.37 15.31 9.75
C ARG A 110 4.02 15.72 8.45
N ALA A 111 3.81 16.97 8.01
CA ALA A 111 4.40 17.49 6.78
C ALA A 111 5.95 17.56 6.81
N MET A 112 6.54 17.51 8.02
CA MET A 112 8.01 17.48 8.21
C MET A 112 8.59 16.05 8.19
N LEU A 113 7.75 15.02 8.19
CA LEU A 113 8.23 13.64 8.16
C LEU A 113 8.76 13.26 6.77
N PRO A 114 9.87 12.50 6.72
CA PRO A 114 10.40 11.98 5.47
C PRO A 114 9.35 11.18 4.67
N GLY A 115 9.28 11.40 3.38
CA GLY A 115 8.34 10.70 2.50
C GLY A 115 6.91 11.23 2.50
N LEU A 116 6.59 12.22 3.33
CA LEU A 116 5.26 12.81 3.42
C LEU A 116 5.14 14.20 2.79
N GLU A 117 6.12 14.62 2.03
CA GLU A 117 6.14 15.88 1.32
C GLU A 117 5.02 15.95 0.24
N ASN A 118 4.80 17.14 -0.29
CA ASN A 118 3.89 17.38 -1.43
C ASN A 118 2.43 16.93 -1.18
N GLY A 119 1.89 17.23 0.00
CA GLY A 119 0.48 16.96 0.34
C GLY A 119 0.17 15.51 0.74
N ARG A 120 1.15 14.62 0.80
CA ARG A 120 0.96 13.23 1.25
C ARG A 120 0.65 13.13 2.72
N SER A 121 1.12 14.06 3.54
CA SER A 121 0.88 14.13 4.99
C SER A 121 -0.60 14.11 5.38
N ASP A 122 -1.48 14.63 4.51
CA ASP A 122 -2.90 14.66 4.78
C ASP A 122 -3.61 13.34 4.46
N VAL A 123 -3.12 12.61 3.46
CA VAL A 123 -3.81 11.43 2.93
C VAL A 123 -3.20 10.11 3.38
N ILE A 124 -1.94 10.11 3.85
CA ILE A 124 -1.21 8.88 4.16
C ILE A 124 -1.92 8.04 5.23
N ILE A 125 -2.48 8.66 6.27
CA ILE A 125 -3.15 7.96 7.36
C ILE A 125 -4.29 7.09 6.81
N CYS A 126 -5.10 7.66 5.91
CA CYS A 126 -6.18 6.92 5.26
C CYS A 126 -5.64 5.73 4.46
N GLY A 127 -4.52 5.90 3.76
CA GLY A 127 -3.84 4.82 3.03
C GLY A 127 -3.36 3.70 3.95
N LEU A 128 -2.81 4.04 5.13
CA LEU A 128 -2.32 3.05 6.10
C LEU A 128 -3.48 2.31 6.79
N PHE A 129 -4.56 2.99 7.15
CA PHE A 129 -5.77 2.33 7.64
C PHE A 129 -6.34 1.35 6.62
N TRP A 130 -6.39 1.77 5.35
CA TRP A 130 -6.86 0.92 4.27
C TRP A 130 -5.95 -0.28 4.03
N LEU A 131 -4.62 -0.07 4.02
CA LEU A 131 -3.64 -1.16 3.94
C LEU A 131 -3.86 -2.18 5.05
N LYS A 132 -3.98 -1.73 6.30
CA LYS A 132 -4.24 -2.62 7.43
C LYS A 132 -5.46 -3.49 7.20
N SER A 133 -6.58 -2.89 6.79
CA SER A 133 -7.81 -3.66 6.53
C SER A 133 -7.66 -4.68 5.41
N LEU A 134 -6.87 -4.38 4.36
CA LEU A 134 -6.56 -5.33 3.29
C LEU A 134 -5.69 -6.48 3.80
N LEU A 135 -4.63 -6.20 4.56
CA LEU A 135 -3.75 -7.23 5.12
C LEU A 135 -4.51 -8.16 6.08
N GLU A 136 -5.36 -7.60 6.95
CA GLU A 136 -6.23 -8.38 7.83
C GLU A 136 -7.20 -9.27 7.04
N LYS A 137 -7.83 -8.73 5.99
CA LYS A 137 -8.72 -9.48 5.10
C LYS A 137 -8.02 -10.62 4.39
N LEU A 138 -6.78 -10.40 3.97
CA LEU A 138 -5.92 -11.36 3.31
C LEU A 138 -5.22 -12.31 4.30
N ARG A 139 -5.34 -12.10 5.61
CA ARG A 139 -4.65 -12.84 6.68
C ARG A 139 -3.13 -12.81 6.51
N VAL A 140 -2.60 -11.64 6.19
CA VAL A 140 -1.17 -11.39 5.97
C VAL A 140 -0.62 -10.72 7.21
N GLU A 141 0.32 -11.36 7.89
CA GLU A 141 1.00 -10.83 9.08
C GLU A 141 2.27 -10.05 8.75
N LYS A 142 2.91 -10.40 7.63
CA LYS A 142 4.14 -9.79 7.14
C LYS A 142 4.03 -9.47 5.65
N PHE A 143 4.59 -8.35 5.26
CA PHE A 143 4.63 -7.89 3.87
C PHE A 143 5.96 -7.22 3.56
N PHE A 144 6.24 -7.06 2.29
CA PHE A 144 7.47 -6.45 1.80
C PHE A 144 7.16 -5.14 1.09
N ILE A 145 8.06 -4.16 1.22
CA ILE A 145 7.98 -2.94 0.41
C ILE A 145 8.78 -3.17 -0.87
N SER A 146 8.22 -2.76 -2.00
CA SER A 146 8.98 -2.71 -3.24
C SER A 146 8.82 -1.35 -3.92
N THR A 147 9.92 -0.85 -4.43
CA THR A 147 9.97 0.37 -5.24
C THR A 147 9.74 0.08 -6.72
N ALA A 148 9.71 -1.20 -7.09
CA ALA A 148 9.47 -1.69 -8.46
C ALA A 148 7.98 -1.58 -8.83
N GLY A 149 7.47 -0.35 -8.96
CA GLY A 149 6.14 -0.07 -9.47
C GLY A 149 6.02 -0.30 -10.98
N ILE A 150 4.84 -0.04 -11.54
CA ILE A 150 4.50 -0.28 -12.97
C ILE A 150 5.53 0.30 -13.96
N ARG A 151 6.19 1.40 -13.61
CA ARG A 151 7.23 2.01 -14.45
C ARG A 151 8.45 1.13 -14.62
N PHE A 152 8.77 0.28 -13.66
CA PHE A 152 9.87 -0.68 -13.78
C PHE A 152 9.55 -1.76 -14.82
N GLY A 153 8.32 -2.23 -14.90
CA GLY A 153 7.90 -3.19 -15.92
C GLY A 153 8.11 -2.73 -17.35
N LEU A 154 8.10 -1.40 -17.58
CA LEU A 154 8.38 -0.82 -18.90
C LEU A 154 9.87 -0.88 -19.29
N LEU A 155 10.77 -1.04 -18.33
CA LEU A 155 12.22 -1.10 -18.55
C LEU A 155 12.72 -2.53 -18.78
N TYR A 156 11.93 -3.51 -18.46
CA TYR A 156 12.26 -4.93 -18.67
C TYR A 156 11.47 -5.44 -19.88
N PRO A 157 12.15 -5.95 -20.92
CA PRO A 157 11.45 -6.63 -21.99
C PRO A 157 10.68 -7.83 -21.42
N PRO A 158 9.51 -8.18 -21.97
CA PRO A 158 8.83 -9.41 -21.59
C PRO A 158 9.78 -10.60 -21.79
N GLU A 159 9.74 -11.56 -20.87
CA GLU A 159 10.48 -12.81 -21.08
C GLU A 159 10.05 -13.42 -22.41
N PRO A 160 11.00 -13.92 -23.23
CA PRO A 160 10.65 -14.60 -24.48
C PRO A 160 9.68 -15.74 -24.15
N GLU A 161 8.57 -15.83 -24.92
CA GLU A 161 7.66 -16.96 -24.80
C GLU A 161 8.45 -18.28 -24.91
N PRO A 162 8.19 -19.26 -24.02
CA PRO A 162 8.87 -20.53 -24.12
C PRO A 162 8.59 -21.14 -25.50
N GLU A 163 9.67 -21.48 -26.21
CA GLU A 163 9.57 -22.10 -27.53
C GLU A 163 8.57 -23.27 -27.46
N ALA A 164 7.56 -23.23 -28.34
CA ALA A 164 6.61 -24.31 -28.46
C ALA A 164 7.36 -25.61 -28.73
N LYS A 165 7.25 -26.59 -27.83
CA LYS A 165 7.87 -27.90 -28.03
C LYS A 165 7.37 -28.48 -29.38
N PRO A 166 8.27 -28.89 -30.27
CA PRO A 166 7.86 -29.52 -31.50
C PRO A 166 6.99 -30.76 -31.20
N LYS A 167 5.91 -30.88 -31.96
CA LYS A 167 4.96 -31.99 -31.86
C LYS A 167 5.61 -33.29 -32.37
#